data_86f0e62f50914d8cf18ce46e16745374
#
_entry.id   86f0e62f50914d8cf18ce46e16745374
#
_cell.length_a   1.000
_cell.length_b   1.000
_cell.length_c   1.000
_cell.angle_alpha   90.00
_cell.angle_beta   90.00
_cell.angle_gamma   90.00
#
_symmetry.space_group_name_H-M   'P 1'
#
loop_
_entity.id
_entity.type
_entity.pdbx_description
1 polymer ?
#
loop_
_entity_poly.entity_id
_entity_poly.type
_entity_poly.pdbx_seq_one_letter_code
_entity_poly.pdbx_strand_id
1 'polypeptide(L)'
;MALSWGQKAGWGLADMGVVVFVVVKQLLVFAYLTSVLGVPVEIAGLATTGVLVFDIITDPLVGYLSDKTHTRWGRRAPWMVVGAVVMCAGMVGLFSVPSGLVGVGALPWVLGFFVLATLGFTMVAIPYGAMAGEITQDPGERSAMTAWRMGFASVGILVGGALVPGIAAGSGYGAAALVVSPLIIGAIWLSVFATRRAPRVALPSNVSAARMISLVFSNRAFVTLAVLYGVMTLAIALITAGLPFAAIYLIVDSGDTLLSGAASALTVLSLMFAAFTVGSIISQAGWVAASARLGKLGALVLGLSLYIVLLCGLYLLLPWGNVTAVAGMFVLAGMTNGSYQQIPWAMYPDLMDVTRSDSGAAIEGAFSAIWPFGQKAANAFAPLILGAILAVYGWVETTQGVAAQSDAALGALAVAITLVPAGILALSIVLLLTLYRSRAREAFHVT
;
A
#
# COMPACT_ATOMS: atom_id res chain seq x y z
N MET A 1 -23.29 -20.84 -13.01
CA MET A 1 -23.75 -19.68 -13.80
C MET A 1 -22.58 -18.72 -13.95
N ALA A 2 -22.28 -18.30 -15.18
CA ALA A 2 -21.21 -17.33 -15.41
C ALA A 2 -21.57 -15.95 -14.83
N LEU A 3 -20.61 -15.29 -14.21
CA LEU A 3 -20.77 -13.94 -13.66
C LEU A 3 -20.95 -12.92 -14.78
N SER A 4 -21.90 -12.01 -14.62
CA SER A 4 -22.05 -10.90 -15.55
C SER A 4 -20.84 -9.95 -15.47
N TRP A 5 -20.58 -9.22 -16.56
CA TRP A 5 -19.53 -8.19 -16.59
C TRP A 5 -19.72 -7.16 -15.47
N GLY A 6 -20.97 -6.72 -15.23
CA GLY A 6 -21.30 -5.78 -14.17
C GLY A 6 -21.02 -6.31 -12.75
N GLN A 7 -21.13 -7.60 -12.51
CA GLN A 7 -20.79 -8.21 -11.22
C GLN A 7 -19.26 -8.27 -11.02
N LYS A 8 -18.50 -8.60 -12.07
CA LYS A 8 -17.04 -8.64 -12.03
C LYS A 8 -16.43 -7.25 -11.80
N ALA A 9 -16.85 -6.28 -12.61
CA ALA A 9 -16.42 -4.88 -12.46
C ALA A 9 -16.94 -4.27 -11.14
N GLY A 10 -18.19 -4.52 -10.79
CA GLY A 10 -18.80 -4.04 -9.57
C GLY A 10 -18.08 -4.53 -8.31
N TRP A 11 -17.66 -5.80 -8.27
CA TRP A 11 -16.84 -6.27 -7.16
C TRP A 11 -15.51 -5.50 -7.09
N GLY A 12 -14.81 -5.33 -8.20
CA GLY A 12 -13.53 -4.62 -8.25
C GLY A 12 -13.62 -3.16 -7.79
N LEU A 13 -14.77 -2.51 -7.97
CA LEU A 13 -14.97 -1.08 -7.65
C LEU A 13 -14.70 -0.74 -6.18
N ALA A 14 -14.96 -1.66 -5.24
CA ALA A 14 -14.67 -1.42 -3.83
C ALA A 14 -13.18 -1.12 -3.58
N ASP A 15 -12.29 -1.72 -4.38
CA ASP A 15 -10.84 -1.53 -4.21
C ASP A 15 -10.40 -0.08 -4.48
N MET A 16 -11.12 0.66 -5.33
CA MET A 16 -10.88 2.09 -5.50
C MET A 16 -11.01 2.85 -4.16
N GLY A 17 -12.10 2.65 -3.43
CA GLY A 17 -12.30 3.30 -2.14
C GLY A 17 -11.32 2.83 -1.06
N VAL A 18 -11.04 1.52 -1.01
CA VAL A 18 -10.08 0.90 -0.09
C VAL A 18 -8.69 1.48 -0.32
N VAL A 19 -8.24 1.54 -1.57
CA VAL A 19 -6.90 2.01 -1.94
C VAL A 19 -6.73 3.51 -1.73
N VAL A 20 -7.76 4.34 -1.97
CA VAL A 20 -7.71 5.77 -1.62
C VAL A 20 -7.35 5.94 -0.14
N PHE A 21 -8.03 5.25 0.76
CA PHE A 21 -7.74 5.32 2.20
C PHE A 21 -6.33 4.83 2.53
N VAL A 22 -5.90 3.71 1.95
CA VAL A 22 -4.55 3.15 2.18
C VAL A 22 -3.46 4.14 1.76
N VAL A 23 -3.59 4.74 0.59
CA VAL A 23 -2.60 5.71 0.07
C VAL A 23 -2.59 6.98 0.93
N VAL A 24 -3.75 7.53 1.27
CA VAL A 24 -3.85 8.71 2.15
C VAL A 24 -3.22 8.43 3.51
N LYS A 25 -3.50 7.28 4.11
CA LYS A 25 -2.90 6.86 5.38
C LYS A 25 -1.37 6.78 5.31
N GLN A 26 -0.83 6.13 4.30
CA GLN A 26 0.61 5.92 4.15
C GLN A 26 1.38 7.19 3.78
N LEU A 27 0.77 8.04 2.97
CA LEU A 27 1.42 9.22 2.43
C LEU A 27 1.31 10.43 3.38
N LEU A 28 0.15 10.65 3.99
CA LEU A 28 -0.16 11.93 4.61
C LEU A 28 -0.15 11.91 6.14
N VAL A 29 -0.45 10.78 6.81
CA VAL A 29 -0.65 10.81 8.27
C VAL A 29 0.62 11.19 9.01
N PHE A 30 1.77 10.59 8.66
CA PHE A 30 3.04 10.90 9.32
C PHE A 30 3.45 12.36 9.10
N ALA A 31 3.34 12.86 7.86
CA ALA A 31 3.63 14.25 7.53
C ALA A 31 2.66 15.23 8.21
N TYR A 32 1.37 14.90 8.30
CA TYR A 32 0.37 15.70 9.00
C TYR A 32 0.70 15.86 10.49
N LEU A 33 1.07 14.77 11.16
CA LEU A 33 1.47 14.77 12.57
C LEU A 33 2.65 15.72 12.83
N THR A 34 3.67 15.68 11.96
CA THR A 34 4.94 16.39 12.19
C THR A 34 4.97 17.80 11.64
N SER A 35 4.35 18.04 10.47
CA SER A 35 4.42 19.35 9.79
C SER A 35 3.20 20.24 9.99
N VAL A 36 2.09 19.71 10.55
CA VAL A 36 0.86 20.47 10.81
C VAL A 36 0.53 20.50 12.30
N LEU A 37 0.71 19.40 13.00
CA LEU A 37 0.43 19.32 14.43
C LEU A 37 1.67 19.54 15.30
N GLY A 38 2.88 19.51 14.73
CA GLY A 38 4.14 19.72 15.48
C GLY A 38 4.45 18.56 16.45
N VAL A 39 3.99 17.34 16.15
CA VAL A 39 4.33 16.15 16.94
C VAL A 39 5.77 15.75 16.64
N PRO A 40 6.62 15.47 17.66
CA PRO A 40 7.97 14.98 17.45
C PRO A 40 8.01 13.75 16.52
N VAL A 41 8.96 13.72 15.57
CA VAL A 41 8.99 12.71 14.50
C VAL A 41 9.09 11.28 15.03
N GLU A 42 9.82 11.06 16.12
CA GLU A 42 9.92 9.74 16.76
C GLU A 42 8.59 9.30 17.39
N ILE A 43 7.85 10.24 18.01
CA ILE A 43 6.54 9.98 18.60
C ILE A 43 5.48 9.76 17.51
N ALA A 44 5.52 10.54 16.44
CA ALA A 44 4.66 10.36 15.28
C ALA A 44 4.87 9.00 14.59
N GLY A 45 6.13 8.56 14.48
CA GLY A 45 6.49 7.23 13.99
C GLY A 45 5.94 6.11 14.88
N LEU A 46 6.13 6.21 16.19
CA LEU A 46 5.59 5.24 17.17
C LEU A 46 4.05 5.20 17.13
N ALA A 47 3.40 6.36 17.11
CA ALA A 47 1.94 6.47 17.03
C ALA A 47 1.37 5.81 15.78
N THR A 48 1.97 6.08 14.62
CA THR A 48 1.55 5.49 13.34
C THR A 48 1.76 3.97 13.35
N THR A 49 2.92 3.51 13.82
CA THR A 49 3.23 2.08 13.94
C THR A 49 2.27 1.38 14.90
N GLY A 50 1.95 1.98 16.04
CA GLY A 50 1.04 1.40 17.03
C GLY A 50 -0.35 1.14 16.46
N VAL A 51 -0.90 2.07 15.67
CA VAL A 51 -2.21 1.89 15.00
C VAL A 51 -2.15 0.81 13.93
N LEU A 52 -1.04 0.68 13.20
CA LEU A 52 -0.90 -0.36 12.17
C LEU A 52 -0.68 -1.75 12.78
N VAL A 53 -0.06 -1.84 13.95
CA VAL A 53 -0.01 -3.09 14.74
C VAL A 53 -1.42 -3.47 15.23
N PHE A 54 -2.22 -2.48 15.67
CA PHE A 54 -3.63 -2.71 16.02
C PHE A 54 -4.43 -3.27 14.82
N ASP A 55 -4.21 -2.77 13.60
CA ASP A 55 -4.82 -3.29 12.37
C ASP A 55 -4.55 -4.79 12.19
N ILE A 56 -3.31 -5.21 12.37
CA ILE A 56 -2.90 -6.61 12.25
C ILE A 56 -3.64 -7.51 13.27
N ILE A 57 -3.85 -7.01 14.49
CA ILE A 57 -4.53 -7.76 15.56
C ILE A 57 -6.03 -7.83 15.30
N THR A 58 -6.64 -6.78 14.76
CA THR A 58 -8.09 -6.71 14.52
C THR A 58 -8.55 -7.44 13.28
N ASP A 59 -7.69 -7.67 12.31
CA ASP A 59 -8.02 -8.39 11.07
C ASP A 59 -8.65 -9.77 11.30
N PRO A 60 -8.02 -10.68 12.08
CA PRO A 60 -8.61 -11.99 12.35
C PRO A 60 -9.93 -11.92 13.13
N LEU A 61 -10.05 -10.93 14.02
CA LEU A 61 -11.26 -10.73 14.81
C LEU A 61 -12.44 -10.32 13.92
N VAL A 62 -12.26 -9.34 13.05
CA VAL A 62 -13.29 -8.91 12.10
C VAL A 62 -13.60 -10.02 11.10
N GLY A 63 -12.60 -10.77 10.64
CA GLY A 63 -12.79 -11.95 9.81
C GLY A 63 -13.75 -12.94 10.47
N TYR A 64 -13.45 -13.35 11.70
CA TYR A 64 -14.28 -14.27 12.49
C TYR A 64 -15.70 -13.75 12.73
N LEU A 65 -15.85 -12.48 13.16
CA LEU A 65 -17.16 -11.88 13.40
C LEU A 65 -17.99 -11.78 12.13
N SER A 66 -17.37 -11.40 11.01
CA SER A 66 -18.06 -11.30 9.72
C SER A 66 -18.51 -12.68 9.19
N ASP A 67 -17.74 -13.74 9.49
CA ASP A 67 -18.13 -15.11 9.14
C ASP A 67 -19.38 -15.59 9.89
N LYS A 68 -19.52 -15.18 11.16
CA LYS A 68 -20.67 -15.51 12.02
C LYS A 68 -21.88 -14.63 11.81
N THR A 69 -21.76 -13.57 11.03
CA THR A 69 -22.87 -12.63 10.80
C THR A 69 -23.91 -13.24 9.83
N HIS A 70 -25.19 -13.21 10.22
CA HIS A 70 -26.31 -13.68 9.42
C HIS A 70 -27.31 -12.55 9.26
N THR A 71 -27.39 -11.96 8.06
CA THR A 71 -28.37 -10.90 7.75
C THR A 71 -29.05 -11.15 6.39
N ARG A 72 -30.15 -10.44 6.15
CA ARG A 72 -30.84 -10.44 4.84
C ARG A 72 -29.97 -9.97 3.66
N TRP A 73 -28.90 -9.25 3.94
CA TRP A 73 -27.92 -8.79 2.92
C TRP A 73 -26.74 -9.76 2.76
N GLY A 74 -26.77 -10.88 3.49
CA GLY A 74 -25.67 -11.83 3.58
C GLY A 74 -24.73 -11.51 4.75
N ARG A 75 -23.62 -12.23 4.84
CA ARG A 75 -22.68 -12.12 5.97
C ARG A 75 -21.66 -10.98 5.83
N ARG A 76 -21.24 -10.64 4.61
CA ARG A 76 -20.16 -9.67 4.33
C ARG A 76 -20.64 -8.23 4.10
N ALA A 77 -21.78 -8.07 3.37
CA ALA A 77 -22.28 -6.76 2.96
C ALA A 77 -22.51 -5.77 4.12
N PRO A 78 -23.12 -6.16 5.26
CA PRO A 78 -23.33 -5.22 6.37
C PRO A 78 -22.04 -4.63 6.92
N TRP A 79 -20.99 -5.44 7.02
CA TRP A 79 -19.68 -5.02 7.49
C TRP A 79 -19.06 -3.98 6.54
N MET A 80 -19.14 -4.22 5.23
CA MET A 80 -18.64 -3.28 4.23
C MET A 80 -19.40 -1.96 4.23
N VAL A 81 -20.74 -2.01 4.35
CA VAL A 81 -21.58 -0.81 4.35
C VAL A 81 -21.32 0.07 5.56
N VAL A 82 -21.30 -0.52 6.76
CA VAL A 82 -21.02 0.20 8.02
C VAL A 82 -19.55 0.60 8.07
N GLY A 83 -18.64 -0.31 7.71
CA GLY A 83 -17.20 -0.07 7.71
C GLY A 83 -16.77 1.11 6.84
N ALA A 84 -17.39 1.30 5.66
CA ALA A 84 -17.12 2.44 4.79
C ALA A 84 -17.43 3.78 5.48
N VAL A 85 -18.53 3.86 6.20
CA VAL A 85 -18.92 5.07 6.96
C VAL A 85 -17.98 5.29 8.14
N VAL A 86 -17.69 4.23 8.92
CA VAL A 86 -16.77 4.31 10.07
C VAL A 86 -15.37 4.72 9.62
N MET A 87 -14.86 4.14 8.52
CA MET A 87 -13.56 4.48 7.93
C MET A 87 -13.49 5.96 7.54
N CYS A 88 -14.49 6.46 6.84
CA CYS A 88 -14.52 7.86 6.41
C CYS A 88 -14.73 8.82 7.56
N ALA A 89 -15.61 8.51 8.53
CA ALA A 89 -15.77 9.31 9.74
C ALA A 89 -14.47 9.39 10.55
N GLY A 90 -13.79 8.25 10.69
CA GLY A 90 -12.48 8.19 11.31
C GLY A 90 -11.44 9.02 10.57
N MET A 91 -11.39 8.94 9.23
CA MET A 91 -10.46 9.71 8.39
C MET A 91 -10.72 11.22 8.48
N VAL A 92 -11.98 11.65 8.43
CA VAL A 92 -12.35 13.05 8.59
C VAL A 92 -12.00 13.56 9.98
N GLY A 93 -12.30 12.80 11.05
CA GLY A 93 -11.93 13.16 12.42
C GLY A 93 -10.43 13.23 12.64
N LEU A 94 -9.65 12.29 12.05
CA LEU A 94 -8.18 12.26 12.09
C LEU A 94 -7.58 13.57 11.56
N PHE A 95 -8.08 14.07 10.44
CA PHE A 95 -7.57 15.28 9.78
C PHE A 95 -8.30 16.58 10.19
N SER A 96 -9.24 16.52 11.14
CA SER A 96 -9.99 17.66 11.66
C SER A 96 -9.72 17.86 13.15
N VAL A 97 -8.44 18.00 13.50
CA VAL A 97 -8.03 18.23 14.89
C VAL A 97 -8.45 19.63 15.32
N PRO A 98 -9.07 19.82 16.50
CA PRO A 98 -9.40 21.14 17.03
C PRO A 98 -8.18 22.06 17.15
N SER A 99 -8.32 23.33 16.83
CA SER A 99 -7.23 24.31 16.72
C SER A 99 -6.40 24.54 18.02
N GLY A 100 -6.92 24.12 19.17
CA GLY A 100 -6.21 24.18 20.45
C GLY A 100 -5.33 22.96 20.76
N LEU A 101 -5.38 21.91 19.95
CA LEU A 101 -4.63 20.66 20.16
C LEU A 101 -3.44 20.62 19.22
N VAL A 102 -2.22 20.79 19.75
CA VAL A 102 -0.96 20.74 19.01
C VAL A 102 0.07 19.86 19.72
N GLY A 103 1.11 19.47 19.02
CA GLY A 103 2.18 18.61 19.54
C GLY A 103 1.63 17.31 20.12
N VAL A 104 2.23 16.86 21.22
CA VAL A 104 1.83 15.65 21.92
C VAL A 104 0.39 15.71 22.44
N GLY A 105 -0.15 16.90 22.71
CA GLY A 105 -1.53 17.09 23.16
C GLY A 105 -2.59 16.71 22.13
N ALA A 106 -2.25 16.69 20.84
CA ALA A 106 -3.13 16.25 19.76
C ALA A 106 -3.26 14.71 19.67
N LEU A 107 -2.31 13.95 20.24
CA LEU A 107 -2.22 12.50 20.06
C LEU A 107 -3.48 11.73 20.51
N PRO A 108 -4.13 12.02 21.64
CA PRO A 108 -5.34 11.28 22.02
C PRO A 108 -6.45 11.40 20.98
N TRP A 109 -6.64 12.60 20.41
CA TRP A 109 -7.59 12.84 19.34
C TRP A 109 -7.21 12.06 18.07
N VAL A 110 -5.98 12.25 17.62
CA VAL A 110 -5.47 11.63 16.39
C VAL A 110 -5.51 10.11 16.50
N LEU A 111 -5.00 9.53 17.59
CA LEU A 111 -4.99 8.07 17.79
C LEU A 111 -6.41 7.50 17.85
N GLY A 112 -7.34 8.17 18.54
CA GLY A 112 -8.72 7.73 18.61
C GLY A 112 -9.38 7.64 17.24
N PHE A 113 -9.25 8.68 16.44
CA PHE A 113 -9.81 8.70 15.08
C PHE A 113 -9.02 7.84 14.09
N PHE A 114 -7.72 7.70 14.27
CA PHE A 114 -6.91 6.82 13.42
C PHE A 114 -7.23 5.33 13.67
N VAL A 115 -7.40 4.94 14.93
CA VAL A 115 -7.90 3.60 15.29
C VAL A 115 -9.29 3.37 14.72
N LEU A 116 -10.20 4.36 14.83
CA LEU A 116 -11.55 4.27 14.27
C LEU A 116 -11.53 4.10 12.74
N ALA A 117 -10.72 4.91 12.05
CA ALA A 117 -10.56 4.82 10.59
C ALA A 117 -10.00 3.45 10.17
N THR A 118 -9.00 2.96 10.90
CA THR A 118 -8.36 1.67 10.64
C THR A 118 -9.31 0.51 10.93
N LEU A 119 -10.10 0.57 11.99
CA LEU A 119 -11.14 -0.42 12.27
C LEU A 119 -12.18 -0.45 11.13
N GLY A 120 -12.64 0.74 10.68
CA GLY A 120 -13.54 0.83 9.53
C GLY A 120 -12.94 0.24 8.25
N PHE A 121 -11.65 0.48 8.01
CA PHE A 121 -10.91 -0.14 6.92
C PHE A 121 -10.91 -1.67 7.01
N THR A 122 -10.58 -2.24 8.17
CA THR A 122 -10.61 -3.69 8.41
C THR A 122 -12.01 -4.27 8.19
N MET A 123 -13.07 -3.55 8.64
CA MET A 123 -14.47 -3.93 8.41
C MET A 123 -14.85 -3.96 6.92
N VAL A 124 -14.15 -3.24 6.06
CA VAL A 124 -14.34 -3.29 4.60
C VAL A 124 -13.41 -4.32 3.97
N ALA A 125 -12.11 -4.20 4.21
CA ALA A 125 -11.07 -4.91 3.47
C ALA A 125 -11.14 -6.44 3.66
N ILE A 126 -11.38 -6.92 4.88
CA ILE A 126 -11.42 -8.36 5.20
C ILE A 126 -12.66 -9.02 4.56
N PRO A 127 -13.90 -8.53 4.78
CA PRO A 127 -15.08 -9.10 4.10
C PRO A 127 -15.00 -8.98 2.57
N TYR A 128 -14.49 -7.87 2.05
CA TYR A 128 -14.30 -7.66 0.61
C TYR A 128 -13.36 -8.71 -0.01
N GLY A 129 -12.19 -8.93 0.61
CA GLY A 129 -11.23 -9.94 0.15
C GLY A 129 -11.82 -11.36 0.15
N ALA A 130 -12.56 -11.70 1.20
CA ALA A 130 -13.21 -13.01 1.32
C ALA A 130 -14.33 -13.24 0.27
N MET A 131 -15.02 -12.19 -0.17
CA MET A 131 -16.09 -12.29 -1.19
C MET A 131 -15.58 -12.85 -2.51
N ALA A 132 -14.35 -12.63 -2.91
CA ALA A 132 -13.79 -13.15 -4.15
C ALA A 132 -13.90 -14.67 -4.25
N GLY A 133 -13.54 -15.36 -3.15
CA GLY A 133 -13.65 -16.82 -3.05
C GLY A 133 -15.08 -17.33 -2.89
N GLU A 134 -16.01 -16.50 -2.40
CA GLU A 134 -17.41 -16.87 -2.24
C GLU A 134 -18.24 -16.71 -3.52
N ILE A 135 -17.88 -15.75 -4.38
CA ILE A 135 -18.63 -15.41 -5.60
C ILE A 135 -18.38 -16.44 -6.70
N THR A 136 -17.15 -16.90 -6.89
CA THR A 136 -16.82 -17.86 -7.94
C THR A 136 -15.67 -18.78 -7.57
N GLN A 137 -15.68 -20.00 -8.08
CA GLN A 137 -14.59 -20.98 -8.01
C GLN A 137 -13.86 -21.12 -9.35
N ASP A 138 -14.38 -20.53 -10.42
CA ASP A 138 -13.77 -20.57 -11.74
C ASP A 138 -12.51 -19.71 -11.81
N PRO A 139 -11.34 -20.26 -12.18
CA PRO A 139 -10.08 -19.50 -12.22
C PRO A 139 -10.11 -18.35 -13.24
N GLY A 140 -10.80 -18.53 -14.37
CA GLY A 140 -10.92 -17.50 -15.41
C GLY A 140 -11.75 -16.31 -14.95
N GLU A 141 -12.85 -16.57 -14.24
CA GLU A 141 -13.69 -15.53 -13.64
C GLU A 141 -12.94 -14.77 -12.54
N ARG A 142 -12.20 -15.48 -11.67
CA ARG A 142 -11.34 -14.86 -10.65
C ARG A 142 -10.28 -13.95 -11.26
N SER A 143 -9.65 -14.39 -12.34
CA SER A 143 -8.66 -13.57 -13.07
C SER A 143 -9.29 -12.31 -13.64
N ALA A 144 -10.48 -12.41 -14.24
CA ALA A 144 -11.22 -11.25 -14.74
C ALA A 144 -11.66 -10.29 -13.62
N MET A 145 -12.13 -10.81 -12.48
CA MET A 145 -12.45 -10.00 -11.29
C MET A 145 -11.21 -9.26 -10.78
N THR A 146 -10.07 -9.94 -10.71
CA THR A 146 -8.80 -9.34 -10.27
C THR A 146 -8.30 -8.27 -11.23
N ALA A 147 -8.46 -8.45 -12.55
CA ALA A 147 -8.12 -7.44 -13.54
C ALA A 147 -8.93 -6.14 -13.34
N TRP A 148 -10.25 -6.24 -13.13
CA TRP A 148 -11.10 -5.11 -12.78
C TRP A 148 -10.68 -4.43 -11.49
N ARG A 149 -10.40 -5.23 -10.46
CA ARG A 149 -9.89 -4.78 -9.18
C ARG A 149 -8.62 -3.92 -9.34
N MET A 150 -7.63 -4.43 -10.09
CA MET A 150 -6.37 -3.71 -10.33
C MET A 150 -6.59 -2.39 -11.08
N GLY A 151 -7.51 -2.37 -12.06
CA GLY A 151 -7.89 -1.14 -12.76
C GLY A 151 -8.46 -0.09 -11.82
N PHE A 152 -9.43 -0.45 -10.98
CA PHE A 152 -10.00 0.47 -9.99
C PHE A 152 -9.03 0.85 -8.88
N ALA A 153 -8.15 -0.06 -8.46
CA ALA A 153 -7.08 0.24 -7.52
C ALA A 153 -6.15 1.33 -8.06
N SER A 154 -5.79 1.27 -9.35
CA SER A 154 -4.95 2.30 -9.99
C SER A 154 -5.61 3.69 -9.98
N VAL A 155 -6.92 3.76 -10.18
CA VAL A 155 -7.69 5.01 -10.01
C VAL A 155 -7.64 5.47 -8.54
N GLY A 156 -7.81 4.53 -7.59
CA GLY A 156 -7.70 4.82 -6.16
C GLY A 156 -6.33 5.37 -5.75
N ILE A 157 -5.26 4.83 -6.33
CA ILE A 157 -3.89 5.32 -6.13
C ILE A 157 -3.75 6.77 -6.60
N LEU A 158 -4.25 7.09 -7.80
CA LEU A 158 -4.20 8.46 -8.33
C LEU A 158 -5.03 9.43 -7.48
N VAL A 159 -6.22 9.04 -7.06
CA VAL A 159 -7.06 9.88 -6.20
C VAL A 159 -6.38 10.11 -4.85
N GLY A 160 -5.94 9.05 -4.17
CA GLY A 160 -5.32 9.15 -2.84
C GLY A 160 -3.97 9.85 -2.84
N GLY A 161 -3.15 9.65 -3.87
CA GLY A 161 -1.78 10.15 -3.92
C GLY A 161 -1.58 11.45 -4.69
N ALA A 162 -2.50 11.81 -5.59
CA ALA A 162 -2.39 13.06 -6.35
C ALA A 162 -3.54 14.03 -6.05
N LEU A 163 -4.80 13.58 -6.10
CA LEU A 163 -5.94 14.48 -5.89
C LEU A 163 -6.07 14.93 -4.43
N VAL A 164 -5.97 14.01 -3.47
CA VAL A 164 -6.14 14.32 -2.04
C VAL A 164 -5.07 15.30 -1.53
N PRO A 165 -3.75 15.11 -1.80
CA PRO A 165 -2.74 16.10 -1.42
C PRO A 165 -2.95 17.47 -2.07
N GLY A 166 -3.40 17.51 -3.34
CA GLY A 166 -3.72 18.75 -4.03
C GLY A 166 -4.86 19.53 -3.35
N ILE A 167 -5.95 18.85 -2.97
CA ILE A 167 -7.05 19.46 -2.20
C ILE A 167 -6.57 19.89 -0.80
N ALA A 168 -5.75 19.07 -0.15
CA ALA A 168 -5.23 19.36 1.19
C ALA A 168 -4.37 20.62 1.21
N ALA A 169 -3.57 20.85 0.18
CA ALA A 169 -2.76 22.07 0.05
C ALA A 169 -3.59 23.34 -0.13
N GLY A 170 -4.72 23.27 -0.86
CA GLY A 170 -5.59 24.42 -1.10
C GLY A 170 -6.62 24.68 0.00
N SER A 171 -7.18 23.63 0.59
CA SER A 171 -8.36 23.70 1.48
C SER A 171 -8.13 23.04 2.85
N GLY A 172 -6.95 22.49 3.09
CA GLY A 172 -6.61 21.77 4.32
C GLY A 172 -6.97 20.29 4.30
N TYR A 173 -6.32 19.53 5.18
CA TYR A 173 -6.43 18.08 5.26
C TYR A 173 -7.85 17.58 5.61
N GLY A 174 -8.54 18.25 6.53
CA GLY A 174 -9.91 17.93 6.92
C GLY A 174 -10.90 18.09 5.76
N ALA A 175 -10.77 19.18 4.99
CA ALA A 175 -11.58 19.41 3.80
C ALA A 175 -11.30 18.34 2.72
N ALA A 176 -10.04 17.99 2.49
CA ALA A 176 -9.67 16.92 1.55
C ALA A 176 -10.28 15.57 1.94
N ALA A 177 -10.21 15.21 3.23
CA ALA A 177 -10.83 14.00 3.75
C ALA A 177 -12.35 14.01 3.58
N LEU A 178 -13.00 15.14 3.83
CA LEU A 178 -14.46 15.28 3.68
C LEU A 178 -14.89 15.17 2.21
N VAL A 179 -14.17 15.83 1.29
CA VAL A 179 -14.47 15.81 -0.16
C VAL A 179 -14.31 14.42 -0.76
N VAL A 180 -13.29 13.65 -0.32
CA VAL A 180 -13.05 12.30 -0.88
C VAL A 180 -13.91 11.21 -0.25
N SER A 181 -14.47 11.43 0.94
CA SER A 181 -15.29 10.46 1.67
C SER A 181 -16.53 9.97 0.89
N PRO A 182 -17.31 10.81 0.19
CA PRO A 182 -18.43 10.35 -0.64
C PRO A 182 -17.98 9.41 -1.78
N LEU A 183 -16.80 9.66 -2.38
CA LEU A 183 -16.24 8.78 -3.40
C LEU A 183 -15.92 7.39 -2.83
N ILE A 184 -15.27 7.35 -1.66
CA ILE A 184 -14.92 6.10 -0.97
C ILE A 184 -16.18 5.31 -0.60
N ILE A 185 -17.14 5.96 0.07
CA ILE A 185 -18.40 5.34 0.48
C ILE A 185 -19.17 4.87 -0.74
N GLY A 186 -19.30 5.72 -1.76
CA GLY A 186 -20.01 5.41 -3.00
C GLY A 186 -19.42 4.21 -3.73
N ALA A 187 -18.10 4.13 -3.87
CA ALA A 187 -17.43 3.00 -4.51
C ALA A 187 -17.71 1.68 -3.78
N ILE A 188 -17.61 1.68 -2.44
CA ILE A 188 -17.84 0.48 -1.63
C ILE A 188 -19.32 0.08 -1.65
N TRP A 189 -20.25 1.04 -1.50
CA TRP A 189 -21.69 0.75 -1.52
C TRP A 189 -22.17 0.28 -2.89
N LEU A 190 -21.68 0.89 -3.98
CA LEU A 190 -21.98 0.45 -5.34
C LEU A 190 -21.45 -0.96 -5.60
N SER A 191 -20.28 -1.31 -5.06
CA SER A 191 -19.75 -2.67 -5.14
C SER A 191 -20.67 -3.68 -4.44
N VAL A 192 -21.10 -3.37 -3.21
CA VAL A 192 -22.06 -4.20 -2.46
C VAL A 192 -23.37 -4.36 -3.25
N PHE A 193 -23.88 -3.27 -3.82
CA PHE A 193 -25.10 -3.30 -4.62
C PHE A 193 -24.96 -4.13 -5.90
N ALA A 194 -23.86 -3.98 -6.63
CA ALA A 194 -23.60 -4.71 -7.88
C ALA A 194 -23.45 -6.22 -7.64
N THR A 195 -22.91 -6.61 -6.48
CA THR A 195 -22.66 -8.02 -6.11
C THR A 195 -23.80 -8.66 -5.30
N ARG A 196 -24.88 -7.93 -4.99
CA ARG A 196 -25.98 -8.44 -4.14
C ARG A 196 -26.66 -9.70 -4.66
N ARG A 197 -26.68 -9.89 -5.98
CA ARG A 197 -27.28 -11.05 -6.67
C ARG A 197 -26.24 -12.05 -7.18
N ALA A 198 -24.96 -11.86 -6.85
CA ALA A 198 -23.91 -12.80 -7.24
C ALA A 198 -24.12 -14.16 -6.53
N PRO A 199 -23.76 -15.27 -7.18
CA PRO A 199 -23.76 -16.58 -6.54
C PRO A 199 -22.88 -16.54 -5.28
N ARG A 200 -23.23 -17.37 -4.29
CA ARG A 200 -22.44 -17.52 -3.07
C ARG A 200 -22.22 -18.99 -2.82
N VAL A 201 -20.98 -19.41 -2.93
CA VAL A 201 -20.57 -20.80 -2.67
C VAL A 201 -19.98 -20.84 -1.26
N ALA A 202 -20.62 -21.59 -0.37
CA ALA A 202 -20.03 -21.92 0.91
C ALA A 202 -19.09 -23.13 0.71
N LEU A 203 -17.80 -22.96 0.89
CA LEU A 203 -16.86 -24.08 0.90
C LEU A 203 -16.67 -24.53 2.35
N PRO A 204 -17.11 -25.74 2.72
CA PRO A 204 -16.74 -26.32 3.99
C PRO A 204 -15.23 -26.64 3.91
N SER A 205 -14.42 -26.04 4.78
CA SER A 205 -13.03 -26.45 4.94
C SER A 205 -13.00 -27.71 5.84
N ASN A 206 -12.64 -28.86 5.30
CA ASN A 206 -12.44 -30.09 6.05
C ASN A 206 -11.08 -30.11 6.81
N VAL A 207 -10.30 -29.02 6.72
CA VAL A 207 -8.97 -28.91 7.31
C VAL A 207 -9.00 -27.91 8.43
N SER A 208 -8.47 -28.27 9.61
CA SER A 208 -8.38 -27.33 10.74
C SER A 208 -7.46 -26.14 10.42
N ALA A 209 -7.78 -24.95 10.95
CA ALA A 209 -6.98 -23.74 10.76
C ALA A 209 -5.52 -23.94 11.17
N ALA A 210 -5.25 -24.65 12.27
CA ALA A 210 -3.89 -24.99 12.70
C ALA A 210 -3.13 -25.81 11.67
N ARG A 211 -3.77 -26.78 11.01
CA ARG A 211 -3.18 -27.59 9.96
C ARG A 211 -2.88 -26.75 8.72
N MET A 212 -3.81 -25.86 8.33
CA MET A 212 -3.59 -24.95 7.19
C MET A 212 -2.39 -24.02 7.43
N ILE A 213 -2.30 -23.41 8.61
CA ILE A 213 -1.16 -22.58 8.99
C ILE A 213 0.15 -23.39 8.97
N SER A 214 0.15 -24.60 9.55
CA SER A 214 1.32 -25.49 9.52
C SER A 214 1.78 -25.79 8.10
N LEU A 215 0.86 -26.07 7.17
CA LEU A 215 1.19 -26.34 5.77
C LEU A 215 1.80 -25.13 5.06
N VAL A 216 1.30 -23.91 5.34
CA VAL A 216 1.88 -22.66 4.78
C VAL A 216 3.31 -22.47 5.28
N PHE A 217 3.57 -22.63 6.58
CA PHE A 217 4.90 -22.43 7.15
C PHE A 217 5.87 -23.58 6.85
N SER A 218 5.39 -24.76 6.46
CA SER A 218 6.24 -25.86 5.98
C SER A 218 6.84 -25.57 4.60
N ASN A 219 6.17 -24.76 3.76
CA ASN A 219 6.71 -24.32 2.48
C ASN A 219 7.76 -23.22 2.68
N ARG A 220 9.01 -23.64 2.85
CA ARG A 220 10.15 -22.74 3.09
C ARG A 220 10.37 -21.73 1.97
N ALA A 221 10.08 -22.09 0.72
CA ALA A 221 10.20 -21.19 -0.42
C ALA A 221 9.14 -20.06 -0.33
N PHE A 222 7.90 -20.40 0.00
CA PHE A 222 6.84 -19.41 0.20
C PHE A 222 7.16 -18.45 1.37
N VAL A 223 7.55 -18.99 2.53
CA VAL A 223 7.92 -18.15 3.70
C VAL A 223 9.06 -17.20 3.34
N THR A 224 10.08 -17.70 2.61
CA THR A 224 11.20 -16.85 2.17
C THR A 224 10.72 -15.74 1.24
N LEU A 225 9.90 -16.07 0.25
CA LEU A 225 9.35 -15.08 -0.68
C LEU A 225 8.50 -14.05 0.04
N ALA A 226 7.64 -14.46 0.98
CA ALA A 226 6.78 -13.56 1.76
C ALA A 226 7.59 -12.59 2.63
N VAL A 227 8.64 -13.08 3.32
CA VAL A 227 9.56 -12.23 4.10
C VAL A 227 10.30 -11.25 3.19
N LEU A 228 10.87 -11.72 2.08
CA LEU A 228 11.57 -10.86 1.13
C LEU A 228 10.65 -9.82 0.51
N TYR A 229 9.40 -10.19 0.22
CA TYR A 229 8.40 -9.25 -0.25
C TYR A 229 8.09 -8.17 0.79
N GLY A 230 8.01 -8.54 2.08
CA GLY A 230 7.93 -7.58 3.18
C GLY A 230 9.12 -6.63 3.23
N VAL A 231 10.35 -7.16 3.11
CA VAL A 231 11.59 -6.35 3.09
C VAL A 231 11.62 -5.39 1.90
N MET A 232 11.26 -5.86 0.70
CA MET A 232 11.13 -4.99 -0.48
C MET A 232 10.04 -3.92 -0.27
N THR A 233 8.92 -4.28 0.35
CA THR A 233 7.84 -3.33 0.69
C THR A 233 8.33 -2.26 1.65
N LEU A 234 9.20 -2.59 2.61
CA LEU A 234 9.76 -1.61 3.54
C LEU A 234 10.55 -0.52 2.80
N ALA A 235 11.33 -0.89 1.77
CA ALA A 235 12.02 0.09 0.94
C ALA A 235 11.05 1.08 0.27
N ILE A 236 9.98 0.57 -0.34
CA ILE A 236 8.96 1.40 -0.99
C ILE A 236 8.17 2.25 0.03
N ALA A 237 7.86 1.67 1.20
CA ALA A 237 7.13 2.36 2.26
C ALA A 237 7.94 3.53 2.86
N LEU A 238 9.26 3.40 2.97
CA LEU A 238 10.15 4.50 3.39
C LEU A 238 10.11 5.66 2.39
N ILE A 239 10.17 5.37 1.09
CA ILE A 239 10.05 6.39 0.04
C ILE A 239 8.68 7.08 0.15
N THR A 240 7.60 6.31 0.29
CA THR A 240 6.24 6.85 0.38
C THR A 240 6.05 7.73 1.62
N ALA A 241 6.54 7.31 2.79
CA ALA A 241 6.45 8.08 4.02
C ALA A 241 7.28 9.38 3.99
N GLY A 242 8.43 9.35 3.31
CA GLY A 242 9.31 10.51 3.19
C GLY A 242 8.99 11.45 2.03
N LEU A 243 8.16 11.02 1.06
CA LEU A 243 7.85 11.80 -0.13
C LEU A 243 7.22 13.18 0.16
N PRO A 244 6.29 13.35 1.14
CA PRO A 244 5.77 14.67 1.47
C PRO A 244 6.87 15.65 1.93
N PHE A 245 7.83 15.17 2.72
CA PHE A 245 8.96 16.00 3.16
C PHE A 245 9.90 16.31 1.99
N ALA A 246 10.19 15.34 1.13
CA ALA A 246 11.01 15.55 -0.05
C ALA A 246 10.38 16.57 -1.01
N ALA A 247 9.06 16.53 -1.18
CA ALA A 247 8.34 17.48 -2.02
C ALA A 247 8.42 18.93 -1.51
N ILE A 248 8.54 19.12 -0.18
CA ILE A 248 8.64 20.45 0.44
C ILE A 248 10.09 20.93 0.47
N TYR A 249 11.05 20.05 0.80
CA TYR A 249 12.39 20.47 1.19
C TYR A 249 13.49 20.12 0.18
N LEU A 250 13.28 19.13 -0.69
CA LEU A 250 14.33 18.63 -1.59
C LEU A 250 14.03 18.85 -3.08
N ILE A 251 12.79 19.11 -3.45
CA ILE A 251 12.38 19.30 -4.85
C ILE A 251 12.09 20.78 -5.09
N VAL A 252 12.98 21.43 -5.83
CA VAL A 252 12.86 22.86 -6.12
C VAL A 252 12.06 23.07 -7.40
N ASP A 253 11.04 23.95 -7.33
CA ASP A 253 10.35 24.47 -8.50
C ASP A 253 10.77 25.93 -8.71
N SER A 254 11.56 26.18 -9.76
CA SER A 254 12.02 27.53 -10.14
C SER A 254 10.97 28.34 -10.88
N GLY A 255 9.82 27.73 -11.22
CA GLY A 255 8.72 28.39 -11.93
C GLY A 255 8.89 28.50 -13.46
N ASP A 256 10.04 28.12 -14.00
CA ASP A 256 10.42 28.30 -15.43
C ASP A 256 10.59 26.98 -16.20
N THR A 257 10.27 25.86 -15.60
CA THR A 257 10.42 24.54 -16.24
C THR A 257 9.10 24.04 -16.85
N LEU A 258 9.19 23.02 -17.72
CA LEU A 258 8.05 22.46 -18.45
C LEU A 258 6.86 22.07 -17.55
N LEU A 259 7.12 21.54 -16.37
CA LEU A 259 6.09 21.06 -15.43
C LEU A 259 5.81 22.03 -14.27
N SER A 260 6.44 23.21 -14.22
CA SER A 260 6.22 24.19 -13.15
C SER A 260 4.75 24.63 -13.07
N GLY A 261 4.08 24.81 -14.19
CA GLY A 261 2.64 25.12 -14.21
C GLY A 261 1.77 23.99 -13.62
N ALA A 262 2.14 22.74 -13.86
CA ALA A 262 1.46 21.59 -13.25
C ALA A 262 1.79 21.44 -11.75
N ALA A 263 3.03 21.71 -11.36
CA ALA A 263 3.46 21.69 -9.97
C ALA A 263 2.75 22.77 -9.13
N SER A 264 2.57 23.96 -9.67
CA SER A 264 1.81 25.04 -9.01
C SER A 264 0.33 24.75 -8.91
N ALA A 265 -0.27 24.09 -9.91
CA ALA A 265 -1.69 23.76 -9.94
C ALA A 265 -2.05 22.54 -9.05
N LEU A 266 -1.17 21.53 -9.01
CA LEU A 266 -1.45 20.25 -8.32
C LEU A 266 -0.67 20.07 -7.02
N THR A 267 0.34 20.84 -6.74
CA THR A 267 1.43 20.65 -5.78
C THR A 267 2.53 19.71 -6.30
N VAL A 268 3.76 19.93 -5.83
CA VAL A 268 4.92 19.09 -6.16
C VAL A 268 4.69 17.63 -5.73
N LEU A 269 4.14 17.41 -4.54
CA LEU A 269 3.82 16.07 -4.03
C LEU A 269 2.86 15.32 -4.98
N SER A 270 1.75 15.96 -5.34
CA SER A 270 0.75 15.39 -6.24
C SER A 270 1.33 15.06 -7.62
N LEU A 271 2.16 15.95 -8.16
CA LEU A 271 2.82 15.76 -9.44
C LEU A 271 3.79 14.58 -9.41
N MET A 272 4.65 14.48 -8.38
CA MET A 272 5.58 13.35 -8.22
C MET A 272 4.86 12.02 -8.10
N PHE A 273 3.79 12.00 -7.29
CA PHE A 273 3.01 10.78 -7.11
C PHE A 273 2.26 10.37 -8.40
N ALA A 274 1.70 11.34 -9.12
CA ALA A 274 1.07 11.09 -10.43
C ALA A 274 2.09 10.57 -11.45
N ALA A 275 3.26 11.20 -11.55
CA ALA A 275 4.34 10.78 -12.43
C ALA A 275 4.77 9.32 -12.16
N PHE A 276 5.00 8.99 -10.89
CA PHE A 276 5.31 7.63 -10.46
C PHE A 276 4.21 6.63 -10.85
N THR A 277 2.95 6.97 -10.59
CA THR A 277 1.81 6.09 -10.87
C THR A 277 1.63 5.87 -12.38
N VAL A 278 1.77 6.91 -13.19
CA VAL A 278 1.73 6.81 -14.66
C VAL A 278 2.83 5.86 -15.16
N GLY A 279 4.06 6.01 -14.68
CA GLY A 279 5.17 5.11 -15.00
C GLY A 279 4.86 3.65 -14.63
N SER A 280 4.30 3.43 -13.43
CA SER A 280 3.93 2.09 -12.95
C SER A 280 2.86 1.44 -13.84
N ILE A 281 1.82 2.19 -14.25
CA ILE A 281 0.75 1.68 -15.12
C ILE A 281 1.29 1.32 -16.51
N ILE A 282 2.05 2.21 -17.13
CA ILE A 282 2.56 2.03 -18.51
C ILE A 282 3.48 0.79 -18.59
N SER A 283 4.26 0.52 -17.55
CA SER A 283 5.24 -0.57 -17.56
C SER A 283 4.66 -1.97 -17.36
N GLN A 284 3.40 -2.12 -16.95
CA GLN A 284 2.80 -3.41 -16.57
C GLN A 284 2.93 -4.47 -17.69
N ALA A 285 2.56 -4.12 -18.92
CA ALA A 285 2.66 -5.03 -20.06
C ALA A 285 4.13 -5.43 -20.35
N GLY A 286 5.07 -4.49 -20.18
CA GLY A 286 6.50 -4.73 -20.34
C GLY A 286 7.03 -5.76 -19.35
N TRP A 287 6.59 -5.71 -18.09
CA TRP A 287 7.00 -6.67 -17.07
C TRP A 287 6.39 -8.06 -17.26
N VAL A 288 5.16 -8.16 -17.81
CA VAL A 288 4.61 -9.45 -18.26
C VAL A 288 5.50 -10.07 -19.34
N ALA A 289 5.87 -9.31 -20.36
CA ALA A 289 6.75 -9.77 -21.42
C ALA A 289 8.17 -10.11 -20.92
N ALA A 290 8.73 -9.31 -20.02
CA ALA A 290 10.01 -9.57 -19.39
C ALA A 290 9.97 -10.89 -18.57
N SER A 291 8.91 -11.11 -17.78
CA SER A 291 8.73 -12.35 -17.02
C SER A 291 8.62 -13.59 -17.91
N ALA A 292 7.99 -13.46 -19.08
CA ALA A 292 7.88 -14.55 -20.04
C ALA A 292 9.25 -14.93 -20.67
N ARG A 293 10.15 -13.94 -20.85
CA ARG A 293 11.46 -14.14 -21.49
C ARG A 293 12.57 -14.50 -20.50
N LEU A 294 12.63 -13.85 -19.36
CA LEU A 294 13.69 -13.97 -18.35
C LEU A 294 13.33 -14.90 -17.19
N GLY A 295 12.08 -15.38 -17.17
CA GLY A 295 11.50 -16.00 -15.99
C GLY A 295 11.13 -14.98 -14.90
N LYS A 296 10.22 -15.35 -14.00
CA LYS A 296 9.70 -14.44 -12.94
C LYS A 296 10.83 -13.89 -12.06
N LEU A 297 11.72 -14.75 -11.57
CA LEU A 297 12.84 -14.33 -10.73
C LEU A 297 13.81 -13.39 -11.47
N GLY A 298 14.18 -13.71 -12.72
CA GLY A 298 15.08 -12.88 -13.52
C GLY A 298 14.50 -11.50 -13.81
N ALA A 299 13.22 -11.43 -14.14
CA ALA A 299 12.53 -10.16 -14.39
C ALA A 299 12.40 -9.31 -13.11
N LEU A 300 12.13 -9.94 -11.94
CA LEU A 300 12.10 -9.24 -10.66
C LEU A 300 13.45 -8.64 -10.32
N VAL A 301 14.54 -9.44 -10.42
CA VAL A 301 15.91 -8.97 -10.15
C VAL A 301 16.30 -7.83 -11.09
N LEU A 302 15.97 -7.91 -12.38
CA LEU A 302 16.20 -6.84 -13.34
C LEU A 302 15.48 -5.55 -12.91
N GLY A 303 14.19 -5.64 -12.58
CA GLY A 303 13.40 -4.48 -12.18
C GLY A 303 13.93 -3.82 -10.90
N LEU A 304 14.28 -4.62 -9.88
CA LEU A 304 14.88 -4.11 -8.64
C LEU A 304 16.24 -3.49 -8.89
N SER A 305 17.08 -4.07 -9.77
CA SER A 305 18.39 -3.50 -10.11
C SER A 305 18.26 -2.14 -10.80
N LEU A 306 17.33 -2.02 -11.76
CA LEU A 306 17.04 -0.73 -12.39
C LEU A 306 16.51 0.28 -11.39
N TYR A 307 15.67 -0.16 -10.44
CA TYR A 307 15.14 0.73 -9.40
C TYR A 307 16.25 1.25 -8.48
N ILE A 308 17.21 0.41 -8.08
CA ILE A 308 18.40 0.81 -7.30
C ILE A 308 19.19 1.89 -8.05
N VAL A 309 19.47 1.68 -9.35
CA VAL A 309 20.19 2.67 -10.18
C VAL A 309 19.45 4.01 -10.20
N LEU A 310 18.12 3.98 -10.33
CA LEU A 310 17.29 5.20 -10.32
C LEU A 310 17.27 5.88 -8.95
N LEU A 311 17.26 5.13 -7.85
CA LEU A 311 17.33 5.71 -6.51
C LEU A 311 18.70 6.37 -6.25
N CYS A 312 19.78 5.75 -6.69
CA CYS A 312 21.11 6.36 -6.64
C CYS A 312 21.20 7.61 -7.52
N GLY A 313 20.63 7.55 -8.73
CA GLY A 313 20.52 8.71 -9.62
C GLY A 313 19.68 9.84 -9.02
N LEU A 314 18.57 9.50 -8.38
CA LEU A 314 17.72 10.48 -7.69
C LEU A 314 18.46 11.14 -6.51
N TYR A 315 19.23 10.38 -5.73
CA TYR A 315 20.07 10.93 -4.67
C TYR A 315 21.04 12.00 -5.20
N LEU A 316 21.67 11.76 -6.35
CA LEU A 316 22.58 12.71 -6.97
C LEU A 316 21.85 13.91 -7.58
N LEU A 317 20.62 13.72 -8.04
CA LEU A 317 19.83 14.76 -8.70
C LEU A 317 19.13 15.69 -7.71
N LEU A 318 18.66 15.19 -6.56
CA LEU A 318 17.84 15.95 -5.60
C LEU A 318 18.43 17.31 -5.19
N PRO A 319 19.76 17.47 -4.96
CA PRO A 319 20.33 18.77 -4.62
C PRO A 319 20.27 19.82 -5.74
N TRP A 320 20.17 19.39 -7.01
CA TRP A 320 20.32 20.23 -8.20
C TRP A 320 19.14 20.13 -9.17
N GLY A 321 18.32 19.09 -9.01
CA GLY A 321 17.25 18.78 -9.96
C GLY A 321 16.04 19.71 -9.78
N ASN A 322 15.60 20.26 -10.92
CA ASN A 322 14.32 20.97 -10.96
C ASN A 322 13.12 20.00 -10.97
N VAL A 323 11.92 20.52 -10.74
CA VAL A 323 10.68 19.74 -10.67
C VAL A 323 10.45 18.85 -11.90
N THR A 324 10.80 19.31 -13.10
CA THR A 324 10.63 18.54 -14.34
C THR A 324 11.58 17.34 -14.44
N ALA A 325 12.86 17.54 -14.10
CA ALA A 325 13.85 16.47 -14.11
C ALA A 325 13.52 15.39 -13.05
N VAL A 326 13.13 15.82 -11.86
CA VAL A 326 12.73 14.92 -10.77
C VAL A 326 11.45 14.17 -11.15
N ALA A 327 10.44 14.81 -11.76
CA ALA A 327 9.24 14.14 -12.25
C ALA A 327 9.57 13.06 -13.30
N GLY A 328 10.49 13.33 -14.20
CA GLY A 328 11.01 12.33 -15.16
C GLY A 328 11.59 11.11 -14.47
N MET A 329 12.41 11.32 -13.43
CA MET A 329 12.95 10.24 -12.60
C MET A 329 11.84 9.46 -11.88
N PHE A 330 10.78 10.13 -11.40
CA PHE A 330 9.63 9.47 -10.77
C PHE A 330 8.82 8.63 -11.76
N VAL A 331 8.68 9.04 -13.04
CA VAL A 331 8.10 8.18 -14.09
C VAL A 331 8.94 6.91 -14.26
N LEU A 332 10.25 7.03 -14.41
CA LEU A 332 11.15 5.88 -14.56
C LEU A 332 11.16 4.98 -13.31
N ALA A 333 11.14 5.57 -12.11
CA ALA A 333 11.02 4.83 -10.86
C ALA A 333 9.69 4.07 -10.77
N GLY A 334 8.59 4.69 -11.21
CA GLY A 334 7.29 4.02 -11.34
C GLY A 334 7.33 2.85 -12.31
N MET A 335 7.99 3.02 -13.47
CA MET A 335 8.14 1.94 -14.44
C MET A 335 8.88 0.73 -13.85
N THR A 336 9.94 0.94 -13.10
CA THR A 336 10.68 -0.16 -12.46
C THR A 336 9.92 -0.78 -11.29
N ASN A 337 9.19 0.04 -10.52
CA ASN A 337 8.32 -0.41 -9.43
C ASN A 337 7.21 -1.36 -9.90
N GLY A 338 6.78 -1.28 -11.16
CA GLY A 338 5.83 -2.22 -11.75
C GLY A 338 6.25 -3.68 -11.61
N SER A 339 7.56 -3.98 -11.69
CA SER A 339 8.10 -5.33 -11.47
C SER A 339 7.86 -5.83 -10.04
N TYR A 340 8.14 -5.00 -9.04
CA TYR A 340 7.90 -5.28 -7.62
C TYR A 340 6.40 -5.49 -7.32
N GLN A 341 5.53 -4.67 -7.89
CA GLN A 341 4.10 -4.78 -7.65
C GLN A 341 3.48 -6.04 -8.23
N GLN A 342 3.96 -6.50 -9.38
CA GLN A 342 3.30 -7.54 -10.16
C GLN A 342 3.94 -8.92 -9.98
N ILE A 343 5.26 -9.01 -10.05
CA ILE A 343 5.96 -10.30 -10.17
C ILE A 343 5.85 -11.15 -8.91
N PRO A 344 6.04 -10.63 -7.68
CA PRO A 344 5.86 -11.45 -6.47
C PRO A 344 4.44 -11.99 -6.31
N TRP A 345 3.42 -11.22 -6.72
CA TRP A 345 2.03 -11.67 -6.75
C TRP A 345 1.78 -12.78 -7.77
N ALA A 346 2.60 -12.87 -8.82
CA ALA A 346 2.56 -13.97 -9.77
C ALA A 346 3.40 -15.18 -9.32
N MET A 347 4.37 -15.00 -8.40
CA MET A 347 5.25 -16.07 -7.92
C MET A 347 4.62 -16.89 -6.78
N TYR A 348 3.92 -16.25 -5.83
CA TYR A 348 3.41 -16.99 -4.68
C TYR A 348 2.35 -18.06 -5.01
N PRO A 349 1.47 -17.90 -6.02
CA PRO A 349 0.53 -18.96 -6.41
C PRO A 349 1.23 -20.22 -6.92
N ASP A 350 2.37 -20.10 -7.59
CA ASP A 350 3.14 -21.27 -8.04
C ASP A 350 3.59 -22.12 -6.84
N LEU A 351 4.04 -21.47 -5.76
CA LEU A 351 4.45 -22.13 -4.52
C LEU A 351 3.28 -22.71 -3.73
N MET A 352 2.12 -22.08 -3.81
CA MET A 352 0.87 -22.59 -3.25
C MET A 352 0.45 -23.87 -3.98
N ASP A 353 0.54 -23.91 -5.31
CA ASP A 353 0.18 -25.07 -6.12
C ASP A 353 1.08 -26.29 -5.81
N VAL A 354 2.37 -26.08 -5.54
CA VAL A 354 3.28 -27.14 -5.05
C VAL A 354 2.75 -27.74 -3.74
N THR A 355 2.47 -26.91 -2.73
CA THR A 355 1.97 -27.39 -1.43
C THR A 355 0.62 -28.09 -1.55
N ARG A 356 -0.26 -27.60 -2.46
CA ARG A 356 -1.54 -28.24 -2.74
C ARG A 356 -1.36 -29.60 -3.38
N SER A 357 -0.44 -29.74 -4.34
CA SER A 357 -0.12 -31.00 -4.97
C SER A 357 0.39 -32.03 -3.97
N ASP A 358 1.29 -31.61 -3.07
CA ASP A 358 1.93 -32.52 -2.09
C ASP A 358 0.97 -32.93 -0.96
N SER A 359 0.10 -32.01 -0.52
CA SER A 359 -0.77 -32.23 0.66
C SER A 359 -2.18 -32.70 0.31
N GLY A 360 -2.65 -32.51 -0.92
CA GLY A 360 -4.03 -32.72 -1.33
C GLY A 360 -5.07 -31.82 -0.64
N ALA A 361 -4.62 -30.81 0.11
CA ALA A 361 -5.49 -29.95 0.92
C ALA A 361 -5.86 -28.65 0.19
N ALA A 362 -7.09 -28.14 0.43
CA ALA A 362 -7.51 -26.82 -0.05
C ALA A 362 -6.95 -25.74 0.90
N ILE A 363 -5.82 -25.17 0.54
CA ILE A 363 -5.02 -24.25 1.38
C ILE A 363 -4.94 -22.82 0.84
N GLU A 364 -5.59 -22.54 -0.29
CA GLU A 364 -5.52 -21.26 -1.00
C GLU A 364 -5.87 -20.05 -0.09
N GLY A 365 -6.87 -20.24 0.77
CA GLY A 365 -7.26 -19.19 1.72
C GLY A 365 -6.17 -18.83 2.73
N ALA A 366 -5.42 -19.82 3.24
CA ALA A 366 -4.36 -19.59 4.21
C ALA A 366 -3.15 -18.88 3.58
N PHE A 367 -2.75 -19.27 2.37
CA PHE A 367 -1.68 -18.59 1.62
C PHE A 367 -2.04 -17.13 1.32
N SER A 368 -3.27 -16.91 0.84
CA SER A 368 -3.76 -15.55 0.52
C SER A 368 -3.92 -14.67 1.75
N ALA A 369 -4.20 -15.23 2.94
CA ALA A 369 -4.28 -14.48 4.19
C ALA A 369 -2.89 -14.08 4.72
N ILE A 370 -1.90 -14.96 4.59
CA ILE A 370 -0.54 -14.72 5.12
C ILE A 370 0.27 -13.80 4.20
N TRP A 371 0.04 -13.86 2.88
CA TRP A 371 0.81 -13.09 1.90
C TRP A 371 0.83 -11.57 2.17
N PRO A 372 -0.30 -10.88 2.46
CA PRO A 372 -0.30 -9.45 2.72
C PRO A 372 0.31 -9.04 4.07
N PHE A 373 0.53 -10.00 4.98
CA PHE A 373 1.04 -9.71 6.33
C PHE A 373 2.41 -9.02 6.30
N GLY A 374 3.33 -9.49 5.43
CA GLY A 374 4.64 -8.88 5.24
C GLY A 374 4.55 -7.41 4.79
N GLN A 375 3.62 -7.12 3.87
CA GLN A 375 3.37 -5.74 3.43
C GLN A 375 2.81 -4.86 4.56
N LYS A 376 1.86 -5.37 5.34
CA LYS A 376 1.28 -4.63 6.46
C LYS A 376 2.34 -4.30 7.50
N ALA A 377 3.17 -5.27 7.88
CA ALA A 377 4.26 -5.07 8.82
C ALA A 377 5.27 -4.03 8.30
N ALA A 378 5.69 -4.13 7.04
CA ALA A 378 6.62 -3.19 6.43
C ALA A 378 6.07 -1.74 6.42
N ASN A 379 4.80 -1.57 6.03
CA ASN A 379 4.14 -0.27 6.05
C ASN A 379 3.98 0.29 7.47
N ALA A 380 3.86 -0.58 8.48
CA ALA A 380 3.81 -0.17 9.88
C ALA A 380 5.15 0.40 10.37
N PHE A 381 6.26 -0.25 10.02
CA PHE A 381 7.57 0.12 10.51
C PHE A 381 8.24 1.27 9.74
N ALA A 382 7.83 1.56 8.50
CA ALA A 382 8.45 2.61 7.70
C ALA A 382 8.40 4.01 8.34
N PRO A 383 7.27 4.51 8.86
CA PRO A 383 7.24 5.80 9.55
C PRO A 383 8.10 5.83 10.83
N LEU A 384 8.19 4.71 11.55
CA LEU A 384 9.04 4.60 12.74
C LEU A 384 10.52 4.72 12.37
N ILE A 385 10.96 4.01 11.34
CA ILE A 385 12.35 4.05 10.88
C ILE A 385 12.68 5.44 10.35
N LEU A 386 11.82 6.03 9.52
CA LEU A 386 12.01 7.38 9.01
C LEU A 386 12.07 8.39 10.14
N GLY A 387 11.12 8.35 11.09
CA GLY A 387 11.10 9.22 12.25
C GLY A 387 12.35 9.11 13.10
N ALA A 388 12.85 7.89 13.35
CA ALA A 388 14.09 7.68 14.09
C ALA A 388 15.31 8.25 13.36
N ILE A 389 15.41 8.09 12.02
CA ILE A 389 16.50 8.70 11.24
C ILE A 389 16.43 10.22 11.35
N LEU A 390 15.26 10.83 11.13
CA LEU A 390 15.11 12.27 11.14
C LEU A 390 15.39 12.87 12.55
N ALA A 391 14.94 12.20 13.62
CA ALA A 391 15.18 12.63 14.99
C ALA A 391 16.68 12.67 15.35
N VAL A 392 17.45 11.64 14.93
CA VAL A 392 18.91 11.60 15.17
C VAL A 392 19.64 12.78 14.53
N TYR A 393 19.15 13.26 13.38
CA TYR A 393 19.75 14.37 12.66
C TYR A 393 19.12 15.74 12.98
N GLY A 394 18.28 15.82 14.04
CA GLY A 394 17.73 17.06 14.56
C GLY A 394 16.70 17.70 13.64
N TRP A 395 15.78 16.90 13.10
CA TRP A 395 14.63 17.41 12.36
C TRP A 395 13.79 18.32 13.22
N VAL A 396 13.38 19.47 12.67
CA VAL A 396 12.54 20.46 13.36
C VAL A 396 11.09 20.30 12.91
N GLU A 397 10.21 19.96 13.83
CA GLU A 397 8.77 19.88 13.63
C GLU A 397 8.14 21.28 13.62
N THR A 398 6.95 21.39 13.03
CA THR A 398 6.26 22.66 12.90
C THR A 398 4.75 22.51 12.90
N THR A 399 4.06 23.55 13.29
CA THR A 399 2.60 23.72 13.12
C THR A 399 2.25 24.60 11.92
N GLN A 400 3.27 25.09 11.20
CA GLN A 400 3.10 26.07 10.11
C GLN A 400 3.34 25.45 8.71
N GLY A 401 3.47 24.12 8.62
CA GLY A 401 3.72 23.40 7.38
C GLY A 401 5.20 23.33 6.98
N VAL A 402 5.97 24.40 7.13
CA VAL A 402 7.39 24.48 6.78
C VAL A 402 8.20 25.12 7.91
N ALA A 403 9.32 24.48 8.28
CA ALA A 403 10.31 25.01 9.20
C ALA A 403 11.70 24.98 8.56
N ALA A 404 12.60 25.86 8.97
CA ALA A 404 13.99 25.78 8.52
C ALA A 404 14.65 24.50 9.06
N GLN A 405 15.24 23.72 8.17
CA GLN A 405 15.94 22.49 8.51
C GLN A 405 17.44 22.66 8.35
N SER A 406 18.22 21.92 9.13
CA SER A 406 19.68 21.88 8.97
C SER A 406 20.07 21.08 7.71
N ASP A 407 21.23 21.38 7.13
CA ASP A 407 21.77 20.61 6.00
C ASP A 407 21.94 19.12 6.35
N ALA A 408 22.26 18.83 7.62
CA ALA A 408 22.36 17.46 8.12
C ALA A 408 21.02 16.74 8.10
N ALA A 409 19.92 17.41 8.51
CA ALA A 409 18.58 16.86 8.50
C ALA A 409 18.08 16.66 7.06
N LEU A 410 18.34 17.61 6.15
CA LEU A 410 18.01 17.49 4.73
C LEU A 410 18.79 16.36 4.05
N GLY A 411 20.08 16.24 4.35
CA GLY A 411 20.91 15.13 3.89
C GLY A 411 20.41 13.78 4.39
N ALA A 412 20.02 13.69 5.67
CA ALA A 412 19.45 12.49 6.25
C ALA A 412 18.11 12.10 5.58
N LEU A 413 17.26 13.07 5.29
CA LEU A 413 16.02 12.84 4.54
C LEU A 413 16.32 12.28 3.14
N ALA A 414 17.25 12.90 2.40
CA ALA A 414 17.65 12.44 1.08
C ALA A 414 18.16 11.00 1.11
N VAL A 415 19.05 10.66 2.06
CA VAL A 415 19.57 9.30 2.27
C VAL A 415 18.43 8.33 2.64
N ALA A 416 17.53 8.71 3.55
CA ALA A 416 16.44 7.86 4.03
C ALA A 416 15.45 7.46 2.93
N ILE A 417 15.22 8.31 1.93
CA ILE A 417 14.27 8.04 0.83
C ILE A 417 14.95 7.51 -0.45
N THR A 418 16.28 7.46 -0.51
CA THR A 418 17.01 7.01 -1.69
C THR A 418 17.99 5.88 -1.38
N LEU A 419 19.07 6.14 -0.67
CA LEU A 419 20.15 5.18 -0.44
C LEU A 419 19.76 4.06 0.53
N VAL A 420 18.97 4.34 1.57
CA VAL A 420 18.48 3.30 2.49
C VAL A 420 17.56 2.32 1.75
N PRO A 421 16.53 2.76 1.01
CA PRO A 421 15.74 1.86 0.15
C PRO A 421 16.60 1.11 -0.87
N ALA A 422 17.55 1.76 -1.52
CA ALA A 422 18.45 1.11 -2.48
C ALA A 422 19.26 -0.02 -1.81
N GLY A 423 19.79 0.20 -0.62
CA GLY A 423 20.48 -0.82 0.17
C GLY A 423 19.61 -2.00 0.56
N ILE A 424 18.36 -1.73 0.99
CA ILE A 424 17.36 -2.76 1.32
C ILE A 424 17.03 -3.60 0.08
N LEU A 425 16.84 -2.96 -1.09
CA LEU A 425 16.56 -3.66 -2.34
C LEU A 425 17.77 -4.46 -2.82
N ALA A 426 19.01 -3.95 -2.66
CA ALA A 426 20.21 -4.67 -2.97
C ALA A 426 20.36 -5.93 -2.12
N LEU A 427 20.14 -5.82 -0.80
CA LEU A 427 20.09 -6.98 0.10
C LEU A 427 19.01 -7.98 -0.34
N SER A 428 17.82 -7.48 -0.73
CA SER A 428 16.73 -8.33 -1.23
C SER A 428 17.14 -9.11 -2.49
N ILE A 429 17.86 -8.49 -3.43
CA ILE A 429 18.39 -9.18 -4.63
C ILE A 429 19.36 -10.30 -4.23
N VAL A 430 20.30 -10.03 -3.33
CA VAL A 430 21.24 -11.06 -2.85
C VAL A 430 20.47 -12.24 -2.24
N LEU A 431 19.50 -11.98 -1.38
CA LEU A 431 18.70 -13.02 -0.74
C LEU A 431 17.77 -13.76 -1.73
N LEU A 432 17.26 -13.08 -2.76
CA LEU A 432 16.49 -13.71 -3.84
C LEU A 432 17.36 -14.69 -4.64
N LEU A 433 18.59 -14.31 -4.97
CA LEU A 433 19.49 -15.13 -5.79
C LEU A 433 20.14 -16.28 -5.01
N THR A 434 20.35 -16.11 -3.71
CA THR A 434 20.97 -17.13 -2.86
C THR A 434 19.90 -18.00 -2.18
N LEU A 435 19.16 -17.42 -1.23
CA LEU A 435 18.28 -18.16 -0.33
C LEU A 435 16.97 -18.59 -1.00
N TYR A 436 16.29 -17.66 -1.71
CA TYR A 436 15.02 -18.00 -2.36
C TYR A 436 15.22 -18.97 -3.53
N ARG A 437 16.21 -18.71 -4.39
CA ARG A 437 16.49 -19.56 -5.56
C ARG A 437 16.79 -21.00 -5.16
N SER A 438 17.58 -21.22 -4.09
CA SER A 438 17.86 -22.55 -3.55
C SER A 438 16.58 -23.25 -3.08
N ARG A 439 15.79 -22.57 -2.22
CA ARG A 439 14.55 -23.12 -1.67
C ARG A 439 13.47 -23.36 -2.72
N ALA A 440 13.40 -22.51 -3.74
CA ALA A 440 12.45 -22.68 -4.84
C ALA A 440 12.84 -23.91 -5.70
N ARG A 441 14.14 -24.15 -5.95
CA ARG A 441 14.58 -25.36 -6.65
C ARG A 441 14.21 -26.62 -5.90
N GLU A 442 14.41 -26.63 -4.59
CA GLU A 442 13.99 -27.75 -3.72
C GLU A 442 12.47 -27.97 -3.81
N ALA A 443 11.67 -26.90 -3.72
CA ALA A 443 10.22 -26.97 -3.76
C ALA A 443 9.68 -27.50 -5.11
N PHE A 444 10.27 -27.06 -6.22
CA PHE A 444 9.86 -27.48 -7.56
C PHE A 444 10.53 -28.80 -8.03
N HIS A 445 11.30 -29.47 -7.17
CA HIS A 445 12.06 -30.68 -7.51
C HIS A 445 12.96 -30.53 -8.75
N VAL A 446 13.48 -29.31 -8.99
CA VAL A 446 14.39 -29.00 -10.10
C VAL A 446 15.82 -29.19 -9.61
N THR A 447 16.49 -30.21 -10.13
CA THR A 447 17.93 -30.50 -9.87
C THR A 447 18.85 -29.47 -10.52
#